data_3d68ee805d230303be0f4886af060037
#
_entry.id   3d68ee805d230303be0f4886af060037
#
_cell.length_a   1.000
_cell.length_b   1.000
_cell.length_c   1.000
_cell.angle_alpha   90.00
_cell.angle_beta   90.00
_cell.angle_gamma   90.00
#
_symmetry.space_group_name_H-M   'P 1'
#
loop_
_entity.id
_entity.type
_entity.pdbx_description
1 polymer ?
#
loop_
_entity_poly.entity_id
_entity_poly.type
_entity_poly.pdbx_seq_one_letter_code
_entity_poly.pdbx_strand_id
1 'polypeptide(L)'
;STLSIHSFPTRRSSDLARILTLTLNPALDLTVRLARLEPGEVNRSETMLTHAAGKGVNVAQVLADLGHHVTVGGFLGEDNPQAFEALIARRGFVDAFIRVPGETRSNIKIAEHGGRVTDINAPGPQVSEQAQQALLNQLTLIAPGHDAVVVAGSLPRGVSPLWFQGLLEQLKNLGLKVALDTSGEALRAGLKASPWLIKPNTEELAE
;
A
#
# COMPACT_ATOMS: atom_id res chain seq x y z
N SER A 1 -3.42 -37.40 33.29
CA SER A 1 -3.92 -36.78 32.06
C SER A 1 -2.84 -35.85 31.52
N THR A 2 -2.06 -36.34 30.56
CA THR A 2 -1.00 -35.61 29.92
C THR A 2 -1.61 -34.82 28.75
N LEU A 3 -1.63 -33.49 28.88
CA LEU A 3 -2.00 -32.60 27.78
C LEU A 3 -0.90 -32.64 26.70
N SER A 4 -1.22 -33.25 25.56
CA SER A 4 -0.37 -33.22 24.36
C SER A 4 -0.45 -31.84 23.77
N ILE A 5 0.65 -31.09 23.87
CA ILE A 5 0.81 -29.84 23.16
C ILE A 5 1.03 -30.20 21.69
N HIS A 6 0.01 -29.98 20.87
CA HIS A 6 0.14 -30.07 19.43
C HIS A 6 1.06 -28.92 18.98
N SER A 7 2.28 -29.24 18.63
CA SER A 7 3.19 -28.31 17.98
C SER A 7 2.58 -27.93 16.62
N PHE A 8 2.30 -26.64 16.43
CA PHE A 8 1.97 -26.13 15.10
C PHE A 8 3.15 -26.43 14.17
N PRO A 9 2.88 -26.88 12.92
CA PRO A 9 3.95 -27.15 11.98
C PRO A 9 4.74 -25.84 11.75
N THR A 10 6.00 -25.86 12.14
CA THR A 10 6.94 -24.79 11.77
C THR A 10 7.06 -24.76 10.26
N ARG A 11 6.70 -23.60 9.63
CA ARG A 11 6.89 -23.42 8.20
C ARG A 11 8.34 -23.74 7.83
N ARG A 12 8.53 -24.56 6.81
CA ARG A 12 9.87 -24.84 6.27
C ARG A 12 10.41 -23.55 5.62
N SER A 13 11.72 -23.35 5.66
CA SER A 13 12.39 -22.23 4.99
C SER A 13 12.07 -22.16 3.48
N SER A 14 11.69 -23.29 2.86
CA SER A 14 11.22 -23.39 1.48
C SER A 14 9.82 -22.78 1.23
N ASP A 15 9.05 -22.48 2.29
CA ASP A 15 7.70 -21.95 2.17
C ASP A 15 7.65 -20.40 2.22
N LEU A 16 8.83 -19.78 2.41
CA LEU A 16 8.95 -18.32 2.48
C LEU A 16 9.15 -17.75 1.08
N ALA A 17 8.25 -16.86 0.69
CA ALA A 17 8.31 -16.15 -0.58
C ALA A 17 8.98 -14.79 -0.45
N ARG A 18 9.49 -14.30 -1.58
CA ARG A 18 9.96 -12.92 -1.75
C ARG A 18 8.85 -12.14 -2.47
N ILE A 19 8.22 -11.22 -1.79
CA ILE A 19 7.04 -10.53 -2.29
C ILE A 19 7.32 -9.03 -2.36
N LEU A 20 7.01 -8.47 -3.52
CA LEU A 20 7.00 -7.03 -3.75
C LEU A 20 5.59 -6.50 -3.47
N THR A 21 5.46 -5.41 -2.72
CA THR A 21 4.21 -4.66 -2.63
C THR A 21 4.38 -3.28 -3.25
N LEU A 22 3.47 -2.91 -4.14
CA LEU A 22 3.43 -1.59 -4.75
C LEU A 22 2.25 -0.80 -4.22
N THR A 23 2.57 0.36 -3.62
CA THR A 23 1.61 1.36 -3.17
C THR A 23 1.86 2.64 -3.96
N LEU A 24 1.12 2.84 -5.06
CA LEU A 24 1.38 3.97 -5.94
C LEU A 24 0.98 5.31 -5.32
N ASN A 25 0.02 5.29 -4.38
CA ASN A 25 -0.47 6.48 -3.69
C ASN A 25 -0.54 6.23 -2.17
N PRO A 26 0.62 6.06 -1.49
CA PRO A 26 0.66 5.87 -0.05
C PRO A 26 0.09 7.07 0.69
N ALA A 27 -0.19 6.92 1.98
CA ALA A 27 -0.72 7.96 2.83
C ALA A 27 -0.11 7.92 4.23
N LEU A 28 -0.04 9.06 4.87
CA LEU A 28 0.07 9.17 6.32
C LEU A 28 -1.35 9.15 6.88
N ASP A 29 -1.71 8.12 7.63
CA ASP A 29 -3.00 8.06 8.31
C ASP A 29 -2.89 8.78 9.65
N LEU A 30 -3.59 9.91 9.78
CA LEU A 30 -3.68 10.70 10.98
C LEU A 30 -5.01 10.42 11.66
N THR A 31 -4.99 9.69 12.79
CA THR A 31 -6.18 9.45 13.60
C THR A 31 -6.28 10.48 14.71
N VAL A 32 -7.35 11.28 14.69
CA VAL A 32 -7.68 12.28 15.68
C VAL A 32 -8.87 11.78 16.52
N ARG A 33 -8.69 11.65 17.81
CA ARG A 33 -9.78 11.31 18.75
C ARG A 33 -10.25 12.55 19.49
N LEU A 34 -11.57 12.71 19.56
CA LEU A 34 -12.23 13.81 20.30
C LEU A 34 -13.61 13.37 20.78
N ALA A 35 -14.16 14.09 21.74
CA ALA A 35 -15.48 13.80 22.27
C ALA A 35 -16.56 13.92 21.19
N ARG A 36 -16.58 15.03 20.47
CA ARG A 36 -17.50 15.34 19.38
C ARG A 36 -16.89 16.41 18.48
N LEU A 37 -17.08 16.26 17.16
CA LEU A 37 -16.71 17.27 16.17
C LEU A 37 -17.81 18.33 16.08
N GLU A 38 -17.45 19.59 16.35
CA GLU A 38 -18.31 20.76 16.19
C GLU A 38 -17.81 21.60 15.01
N PRO A 39 -18.45 21.50 13.84
CA PRO A 39 -18.07 22.30 12.66
C PRO A 39 -18.15 23.79 12.92
N GLY A 40 -17.12 24.54 12.51
CA GLY A 40 -17.03 26.00 12.71
C GLY A 40 -16.43 26.43 14.05
N GLU A 41 -16.19 25.50 14.96
CA GLU A 41 -15.63 25.74 16.28
C GLU A 41 -14.20 25.24 16.45
N VAL A 42 -13.54 25.71 17.51
CA VAL A 42 -12.23 25.15 17.90
C VAL A 42 -12.42 23.81 18.59
N ASN A 43 -12.07 22.74 17.89
CA ASN A 43 -12.11 21.38 18.41
C ASN A 43 -10.76 21.00 19.05
N ARG A 44 -10.78 20.44 20.25
CA ARG A 44 -9.59 19.95 20.96
C ARG A 44 -9.54 18.44 20.93
N SER A 45 -8.48 17.90 20.35
CA SER A 45 -8.26 16.46 20.30
C SER A 45 -7.76 15.94 21.65
N GLU A 46 -8.15 14.74 22.00
CA GLU A 46 -7.62 13.97 23.13
C GLU A 46 -6.32 13.28 22.74
N THR A 47 -6.27 12.71 21.53
CA THR A 47 -5.08 12.08 20.97
C THR A 47 -4.97 12.34 19.48
N MET A 48 -3.74 12.38 18.99
CA MET A 48 -3.38 12.38 17.57
C MET A 48 -2.30 11.36 17.32
N LEU A 49 -2.55 10.42 16.40
CA LEU A 49 -1.62 9.36 16.03
C LEU A 49 -1.41 9.36 14.53
N THR A 50 -0.15 9.33 14.11
CA THR A 50 0.23 9.28 12.70
C THR A 50 0.90 7.97 12.38
N HIS A 51 0.47 7.31 11.31
CA HIS A 51 1.06 6.06 10.82
C HIS A 51 1.35 6.15 9.33
N ALA A 52 2.48 5.55 8.93
CA ALA A 52 2.72 5.22 7.53
C ALA A 52 1.70 4.18 7.08
N ALA A 53 0.98 4.46 6.02
CA ALA A 53 -0.16 3.67 5.56
C ALA A 53 -0.27 3.63 4.02
N GLY A 54 -1.32 2.99 3.57
CA GLY A 54 -1.62 2.65 2.20
C GLY A 54 -1.89 1.17 2.09
N LYS A 55 -2.79 0.76 1.20
CA LYS A 55 -3.22 -0.64 1.13
C LYS A 55 -2.03 -1.60 0.95
N GLY A 56 -1.09 -1.30 0.04
CA GLY A 56 0.08 -2.15 -0.18
C GLY A 56 1.05 -2.17 1.01
N VAL A 57 1.21 -1.05 1.72
CA VAL A 57 2.03 -0.98 2.94
C VAL A 57 1.41 -1.85 4.06
N ASN A 58 0.10 -1.84 4.18
CA ASN A 58 -0.61 -2.68 5.15
C ASN A 58 -0.46 -4.18 4.80
N VAL A 59 -0.57 -4.53 3.53
CA VAL A 59 -0.32 -5.90 3.06
C VAL A 59 1.13 -6.31 3.34
N ALA A 60 2.11 -5.42 3.12
CA ALA A 60 3.51 -5.68 3.42
C ALA A 60 3.74 -6.09 4.89
N GLN A 61 3.08 -5.39 5.82
CA GLN A 61 3.19 -5.70 7.24
C GLN A 61 2.62 -7.09 7.56
N VAL A 62 1.46 -7.44 7.01
CA VAL A 62 0.85 -8.78 7.20
C VAL A 62 1.74 -9.87 6.60
N LEU A 63 2.29 -9.67 5.42
CA LEU A 63 3.20 -10.64 4.79
C LEU A 63 4.47 -10.86 5.61
N ALA A 64 5.02 -9.79 6.20
CA ALA A 64 6.17 -9.90 7.10
C ALA A 64 5.81 -10.64 8.41
N ASP A 65 4.62 -10.41 8.97
CA ASP A 65 4.12 -11.16 10.15
C ASP A 65 3.98 -12.66 9.83
N LEU A 66 3.69 -12.99 8.58
CA LEU A 66 3.68 -14.37 8.07
C LEU A 66 5.08 -14.91 7.75
N GLY A 67 6.14 -14.13 7.96
CA GLY A 67 7.53 -14.54 7.79
C GLY A 67 8.10 -14.36 6.39
N HIS A 68 7.34 -13.81 5.43
CA HIS A 68 7.82 -13.56 4.07
C HIS A 68 8.83 -12.41 4.01
N HIS A 69 9.72 -12.45 3.01
CA HIS A 69 10.62 -11.36 2.69
C HIS A 69 9.88 -10.32 1.82
N VAL A 70 9.83 -9.08 2.27
CA VAL A 70 9.02 -8.04 1.63
C VAL A 70 9.89 -6.89 1.14
N THR A 71 9.70 -6.53 -0.13
CA THR A 71 10.16 -5.28 -0.72
C THR A 71 8.96 -4.36 -0.90
N VAL A 72 9.07 -3.11 -0.48
CA VAL A 72 8.01 -2.10 -0.61
C VAL A 72 8.39 -1.07 -1.66
N GLY A 73 7.47 -0.74 -2.56
CA GLY A 73 7.71 0.23 -3.62
C GLY A 73 6.47 1.04 -3.98
N GLY A 74 6.64 1.93 -4.90
CA GLY A 74 5.65 2.91 -5.32
C GLY A 74 6.25 4.31 -5.34
N PHE A 75 5.43 5.34 -5.09
CA PHE A 75 5.87 6.73 -5.04
C PHE A 75 5.74 7.28 -3.63
N LEU A 76 6.81 7.86 -3.10
CA LEU A 76 6.84 8.44 -1.75
C LEU A 76 7.32 9.89 -1.83
N GLY A 77 6.57 10.80 -1.20
CA GLY A 77 6.96 12.20 -1.10
C GLY A 77 8.28 12.36 -0.35
N GLU A 78 9.18 13.18 -0.90
CA GLU A 78 10.52 13.41 -0.31
C GLU A 78 10.51 14.40 0.87
N ASP A 79 9.44 15.18 1.03
CA ASP A 79 9.38 16.22 2.07
C ASP A 79 8.95 15.68 3.45
N ASN A 80 8.25 14.53 3.50
CA ASN A 80 7.76 13.92 4.75
C ASN A 80 7.94 12.39 4.81
N PRO A 81 9.10 11.81 4.50
CA PRO A 81 9.30 10.37 4.39
C PRO A 81 9.48 9.65 5.73
N GLN A 82 9.67 10.37 6.84
CA GLN A 82 10.20 9.86 8.11
C GLN A 82 9.41 8.69 8.70
N ALA A 83 8.08 8.76 8.65
CA ALA A 83 7.23 7.68 9.18
C ALA A 83 7.34 6.39 8.35
N PHE A 84 7.50 6.51 7.04
CA PHE A 84 7.72 5.37 6.14
C PHE A 84 9.12 4.78 6.34
N GLU A 85 10.15 5.60 6.41
CA GLU A 85 11.52 5.15 6.65
C GLU A 85 11.67 4.44 7.99
N ALA A 86 11.03 4.97 9.04
CA ALA A 86 10.98 4.32 10.35
C ALA A 86 10.25 2.96 10.29
N LEU A 87 9.14 2.86 9.54
CA LEU A 87 8.43 1.60 9.35
C LEU A 87 9.29 0.59 8.60
N ILE A 88 9.89 1.01 7.49
CA ILE A 88 10.76 0.17 6.64
C ILE A 88 11.91 -0.40 7.48
N ALA A 89 12.61 0.45 8.23
CA ALA A 89 13.72 0.04 9.09
C ALA A 89 13.26 -0.93 10.20
N ARG A 90 12.16 -0.62 10.88
CA ARG A 90 11.62 -1.45 11.99
C ARG A 90 11.16 -2.82 11.50
N ARG A 91 10.60 -2.91 10.30
CA ARG A 91 10.05 -4.15 9.74
C ARG A 91 11.07 -4.93 8.91
N GLY A 92 12.24 -4.36 8.64
CA GLY A 92 13.26 -4.98 7.80
C GLY A 92 12.85 -5.10 6.33
N PHE A 93 12.00 -4.20 5.84
CA PHE A 93 11.63 -4.16 4.44
C PHE A 93 12.79 -3.67 3.57
N VAL A 94 12.85 -4.14 2.34
CA VAL A 94 13.69 -3.53 1.31
C VAL A 94 12.95 -2.32 0.75
N ASP A 95 13.56 -1.14 0.80
CA ASP A 95 13.00 0.10 0.27
C ASP A 95 13.23 0.20 -1.24
N ALA A 96 12.16 0.15 -1.99
CA ALA A 96 12.14 0.34 -3.43
C ALA A 96 11.19 1.49 -3.86
N PHE A 97 10.86 2.40 -2.96
CA PHE A 97 10.07 3.58 -3.30
C PHE A 97 10.87 4.54 -4.18
N ILE A 98 10.22 5.05 -5.21
CA ILE A 98 10.69 6.22 -5.96
C ILE A 98 10.33 7.46 -5.15
N ARG A 99 11.32 8.28 -4.82
CA ARG A 99 11.09 9.58 -4.16
C ARG A 99 10.59 10.57 -5.21
N VAL A 100 9.53 11.29 -4.88
CA VAL A 100 8.92 12.31 -5.73
C VAL A 100 8.85 13.63 -4.97
N PRO A 101 8.98 14.79 -5.66
CA PRO A 101 8.85 16.09 -5.01
C PRO A 101 7.53 16.27 -4.29
N GLY A 102 7.56 16.94 -3.15
CA GLY A 102 6.39 17.23 -2.33
C GLY A 102 6.15 16.21 -1.23
N GLU A 103 5.00 16.34 -0.58
CA GLU A 103 4.61 15.50 0.56
C GLU A 103 3.78 14.29 0.12
N THR A 104 4.01 13.15 0.76
CA THR A 104 3.02 12.07 0.79
C THR A 104 1.74 12.59 1.45
N ARG A 105 0.58 12.28 0.85
CA ARG A 105 -0.72 12.75 1.32
C ARG A 105 -1.00 12.31 2.76
N SER A 106 -1.81 13.10 3.46
CA SER A 106 -2.39 12.71 4.75
C SER A 106 -3.87 12.35 4.57
N ASN A 107 -4.26 11.22 5.15
CA ASN A 107 -5.65 10.86 5.36
C ASN A 107 -5.98 11.12 6.83
N ILE A 108 -6.97 11.94 7.10
CA ILE A 108 -7.37 12.30 8.47
C ILE A 108 -8.62 11.50 8.81
N LYS A 109 -8.55 10.75 9.89
CA LYS A 109 -9.68 10.01 10.48
C LYS A 109 -10.04 10.66 11.80
N ILE A 110 -11.21 11.28 11.87
CA ILE A 110 -11.76 11.86 13.08
C ILE A 110 -12.69 10.85 13.72
N ALA A 111 -12.30 10.33 14.90
CA ALA A 111 -13.06 9.34 15.65
C ALA A 111 -13.67 9.98 16.90
N GLU A 112 -15.01 9.97 16.98
CA GLU A 112 -15.79 10.53 18.07
C GLU A 112 -16.19 9.46 19.11
N HIS A 113 -16.38 9.86 20.36
CA HIS A 113 -16.80 8.93 21.44
C HIS A 113 -18.11 8.19 21.11
N GLY A 114 -19.02 8.84 20.37
CA GLY A 114 -20.27 8.23 19.93
C GLY A 114 -20.13 7.19 18.82
N GLY A 115 -18.91 6.85 18.42
CA GLY A 115 -18.62 5.86 17.37
C GLY A 115 -18.73 6.43 15.94
N ARG A 116 -19.05 7.72 15.76
CA ARG A 116 -19.02 8.37 14.46
C ARG A 116 -17.57 8.54 13.99
N VAL A 117 -17.33 8.24 12.73
CA VAL A 117 -16.03 8.43 12.09
C VAL A 117 -16.21 9.30 10.86
N THR A 118 -15.35 10.30 10.74
CA THR A 118 -15.27 11.17 9.57
C THR A 118 -13.89 11.06 8.95
N ASP A 119 -13.84 10.71 7.67
CA ASP A 119 -12.58 10.58 6.91
C ASP A 119 -12.42 11.81 5.98
N ILE A 120 -11.21 12.38 5.99
CA ILE A 120 -10.79 13.47 5.08
C ILE A 120 -9.54 12.99 4.37
N ASN A 121 -9.66 12.70 3.08
CA ASN A 121 -8.60 12.11 2.29
C ASN A 121 -8.03 13.12 1.30
N ALA A 122 -6.72 13.37 1.38
CA ALA A 122 -6.01 14.20 0.43
C ALA A 122 -5.65 13.45 -0.85
N PRO A 123 -5.53 14.14 -2.01
CA PRO A 123 -5.26 13.50 -3.31
C PRO A 123 -3.81 13.02 -3.48
N GLY A 124 -2.86 13.58 -2.71
CA GLY A 124 -1.43 13.28 -2.84
C GLY A 124 -0.68 14.13 -3.86
N PRO A 125 0.63 13.91 -4.02
CA PRO A 125 1.47 14.65 -4.93
C PRO A 125 1.16 14.30 -6.40
N GLN A 126 1.57 15.19 -7.30
CA GLN A 126 1.59 14.92 -8.73
C GLN A 126 2.80 14.05 -9.07
N VAL A 127 2.58 12.92 -9.73
CA VAL A 127 3.66 12.03 -10.18
C VAL A 127 4.00 12.33 -11.63
N SER A 128 5.24 12.73 -11.88
CA SER A 128 5.72 13.05 -13.23
C SER A 128 5.92 11.79 -14.08
N GLU A 129 5.92 11.94 -15.39
CA GLU A 129 6.28 10.85 -16.32
C GLU A 129 7.69 10.31 -16.07
N GLN A 130 8.62 11.19 -15.68
CA GLN A 130 9.98 10.80 -15.32
C GLN A 130 9.99 9.87 -14.09
N ALA A 131 9.22 10.17 -13.05
CA ALA A 131 9.10 9.31 -11.87
C ALA A 131 8.42 7.97 -12.23
N GLN A 132 7.41 8.00 -13.07
CA GLN A 132 6.76 6.80 -13.61
C GLN A 132 7.74 5.90 -14.35
N GLN A 133 8.57 6.47 -15.22
CA GLN A 133 9.60 5.73 -15.93
C GLN A 133 10.68 5.18 -14.99
N ALA A 134 11.08 5.96 -13.98
CA ALA A 134 12.03 5.51 -12.96
C ALA A 134 11.51 4.28 -12.22
N LEU A 135 10.21 4.24 -11.87
CA LEU A 135 9.59 3.06 -11.25
C LEU A 135 9.65 1.85 -12.19
N LEU A 136 9.28 1.98 -13.45
CA LEU A 136 9.33 0.89 -14.43
C LEU A 136 10.75 0.33 -14.58
N ASN A 137 11.75 1.19 -14.66
CA ASN A 137 13.16 0.79 -14.75
C ASN A 137 13.61 0.04 -13.50
N GLN A 138 13.27 0.54 -12.31
CA GLN A 138 13.60 -0.12 -11.04
C GLN A 138 12.96 -1.50 -10.94
N LEU A 139 11.68 -1.62 -11.31
CA LEU A 139 10.95 -2.89 -11.29
C LEU A 139 11.59 -3.94 -12.19
N THR A 140 12.08 -3.53 -13.36
CA THR A 140 12.83 -4.42 -14.27
C THR A 140 14.08 -5.00 -13.61
N LEU A 141 14.76 -4.21 -12.78
CA LEU A 141 15.97 -4.64 -12.08
C LEU A 141 15.67 -5.57 -10.89
N ILE A 142 14.60 -5.30 -10.13
CA ILE A 142 14.32 -6.03 -8.88
C ILE A 142 13.38 -7.21 -9.05
N ALA A 143 12.54 -7.23 -10.09
CA ALA A 143 11.55 -8.29 -10.31
C ALA A 143 12.15 -9.72 -10.30
N PRO A 144 13.32 -9.98 -10.92
CA PRO A 144 13.89 -11.34 -10.93
C PRO A 144 14.16 -11.93 -9.53
N GLY A 145 14.23 -11.11 -8.51
CA GLY A 145 14.43 -11.55 -7.12
C GLY A 145 13.13 -11.83 -6.35
N HIS A 146 11.96 -11.78 -7.02
CA HIS A 146 10.66 -11.88 -6.36
C HIS A 146 9.78 -12.96 -7.01
N ASP A 147 8.89 -13.54 -6.21
CA ASP A 147 7.93 -14.57 -6.63
C ASP A 147 6.60 -13.98 -7.06
N ALA A 148 6.19 -12.91 -6.41
CA ALA A 148 4.91 -12.25 -6.63
C ALA A 148 4.99 -10.75 -6.34
N VAL A 149 4.01 -10.02 -6.86
CA VAL A 149 3.77 -8.62 -6.55
C VAL A 149 2.32 -8.38 -6.18
N VAL A 150 2.10 -7.63 -5.11
CA VAL A 150 0.78 -7.10 -4.74
C VAL A 150 0.74 -5.63 -5.11
N VAL A 151 -0.16 -5.25 -6.00
CA VAL A 151 -0.40 -3.85 -6.37
C VAL A 151 -1.71 -3.42 -5.74
N ALA A 152 -1.65 -2.46 -4.81
CA ALA A 152 -2.82 -2.11 -4.01
C ALA A 152 -2.96 -0.61 -3.77
N GLY A 153 -4.21 -0.16 -3.70
CA GLY A 153 -4.59 1.23 -3.44
C GLY A 153 -4.98 1.99 -4.71
N SER A 154 -5.20 3.29 -4.56
CA SER A 154 -5.60 4.19 -5.64
C SER A 154 -4.42 4.63 -6.50
N LEU A 155 -4.71 5.19 -7.67
CA LEU A 155 -3.72 5.85 -8.50
C LEU A 155 -3.46 7.27 -7.99
N PRO A 156 -2.21 7.74 -7.98
CA PRO A 156 -1.89 9.13 -7.68
C PRO A 156 -2.22 10.04 -8.87
N ARG A 157 -2.24 11.34 -8.64
CA ARG A 157 -2.37 12.33 -9.71
C ARG A 157 -1.22 12.19 -10.72
N GLY A 158 -1.53 12.32 -12.00
CA GLY A 158 -0.55 12.18 -13.10
C GLY A 158 -0.39 10.75 -13.62
N VAL A 159 -0.88 9.74 -12.92
CA VAL A 159 -0.84 8.35 -13.36
C VAL A 159 -2.17 7.97 -14.01
N SER A 160 -2.13 7.64 -15.30
CA SER A 160 -3.33 7.24 -16.04
C SER A 160 -3.68 5.76 -15.84
N PRO A 161 -4.96 5.37 -15.99
CA PRO A 161 -5.35 3.96 -16.02
C PRO A 161 -4.64 3.15 -17.11
N LEU A 162 -4.35 3.77 -18.26
CA LEU A 162 -3.62 3.10 -19.35
C LEU A 162 -2.17 2.80 -18.97
N TRP A 163 -1.47 3.75 -18.35
CA TRP A 163 -0.13 3.52 -17.82
C TRP A 163 -0.14 2.41 -16.77
N PHE A 164 -1.15 2.42 -15.90
CA PHE A 164 -1.32 1.40 -14.86
C PHE A 164 -1.50 0.00 -15.45
N GLN A 165 -2.32 -0.14 -16.51
CA GLN A 165 -2.44 -1.40 -17.25
C GLN A 165 -1.07 -1.86 -17.77
N GLY A 166 -0.30 -0.97 -18.41
CA GLY A 166 1.04 -1.27 -18.92
C GLY A 166 2.02 -1.69 -17.82
N LEU A 167 1.95 -1.08 -16.63
CA LEU A 167 2.72 -1.50 -15.46
C LEU A 167 2.43 -2.96 -15.09
N LEU A 168 1.16 -3.34 -14.99
CA LEU A 168 0.76 -4.71 -14.63
C LEU A 168 1.19 -5.72 -15.70
N GLU A 169 1.06 -5.38 -16.97
CA GLU A 169 1.54 -6.19 -18.10
C GLU A 169 3.05 -6.40 -18.04
N GLN A 170 3.81 -5.33 -17.73
CA GLN A 170 5.27 -5.44 -17.55
C GLN A 170 5.63 -6.37 -16.39
N LEU A 171 4.97 -6.25 -15.24
CA LEU A 171 5.21 -7.12 -14.08
C LEU A 171 4.95 -8.60 -14.41
N LYS A 172 3.88 -8.90 -15.15
CA LYS A 172 3.61 -10.25 -15.65
C LYS A 172 4.70 -10.75 -16.61
N ASN A 173 5.12 -9.90 -17.56
CA ASN A 173 6.17 -10.26 -18.53
C ASN A 173 7.52 -10.49 -17.85
N LEU A 174 7.75 -9.90 -16.68
CA LEU A 174 8.91 -10.16 -15.83
C LEU A 174 8.78 -11.46 -15.01
N GLY A 175 7.69 -12.21 -15.18
CA GLY A 175 7.47 -13.51 -14.55
C GLY A 175 6.83 -13.48 -13.18
N LEU A 176 6.34 -12.31 -12.70
CA LEU A 176 5.72 -12.18 -11.40
C LEU A 176 4.23 -12.60 -11.43
N LYS A 177 3.78 -13.27 -10.37
CA LYS A 177 2.34 -13.42 -10.08
C LYS A 177 1.82 -12.08 -9.56
N VAL A 178 0.89 -11.45 -10.31
CA VAL A 178 0.34 -10.14 -9.96
C VAL A 178 -0.96 -10.30 -9.20
N ALA A 179 -1.00 -9.87 -7.95
CA ALA A 179 -2.23 -9.72 -7.17
C ALA A 179 -2.64 -8.24 -7.15
N LEU A 180 -3.93 -7.97 -7.34
CA LEU A 180 -4.47 -6.63 -7.50
C LEU A 180 -5.59 -6.34 -6.48
N ASP A 181 -5.46 -5.24 -5.74
CA ASP A 181 -6.47 -4.69 -4.82
C ASP A 181 -6.64 -3.18 -5.05
N THR A 182 -7.48 -2.82 -5.98
CA THR A 182 -7.81 -1.45 -6.36
C THR A 182 -9.29 -1.33 -6.73
N SER A 183 -9.75 -0.14 -7.09
CA SER A 183 -11.15 0.15 -7.37
C SER A 183 -11.33 1.02 -8.62
N GLY A 184 -12.58 1.14 -9.10
CA GLY A 184 -12.98 2.05 -10.17
C GLY A 184 -12.22 1.84 -11.48
N GLU A 185 -11.82 2.93 -12.13
CA GLU A 185 -11.11 2.87 -13.42
C GLU A 185 -9.77 2.13 -13.35
N ALA A 186 -9.07 2.20 -12.21
CA ALA A 186 -7.85 1.44 -12.01
C ALA A 186 -8.11 -0.07 -11.99
N LEU A 187 -9.19 -0.53 -11.37
CA LEU A 187 -9.60 -1.93 -11.40
C LEU A 187 -9.95 -2.36 -12.82
N ARG A 188 -10.76 -1.59 -13.54
CA ARG A 188 -11.12 -1.89 -14.94
C ARG A 188 -9.91 -1.98 -15.87
N ALA A 189 -8.96 -1.07 -15.71
CA ALA A 189 -7.70 -1.10 -16.46
C ALA A 189 -6.84 -2.31 -16.06
N GLY A 190 -6.75 -2.59 -14.77
CA GLY A 190 -5.97 -3.70 -14.23
C GLY A 190 -6.49 -5.07 -14.67
N LEU A 191 -7.79 -5.25 -14.78
CA LEU A 191 -8.41 -6.49 -15.28
C LEU A 191 -8.00 -6.83 -16.72
N LYS A 192 -7.78 -5.80 -17.57
CA LYS A 192 -7.30 -6.00 -18.95
C LYS A 192 -5.89 -6.61 -19.00
N ALA A 193 -5.07 -6.37 -17.99
CA ALA A 193 -3.77 -7.01 -17.86
C ALA A 193 -3.84 -8.48 -17.39
N SER A 194 -5.03 -9.02 -17.10
CA SER A 194 -5.26 -10.39 -16.63
C SER A 194 -4.37 -10.75 -15.43
N PRO A 195 -4.55 -10.13 -14.28
CA PRO A 195 -3.78 -10.43 -13.07
C PRO A 195 -4.04 -11.86 -12.60
N TRP A 196 -3.08 -12.44 -11.85
CA TRP A 196 -3.20 -13.77 -11.27
C TRP A 196 -4.28 -13.85 -10.17
N LEU A 197 -4.44 -12.77 -9.39
CA LEU A 197 -5.41 -12.67 -8.30
C LEU A 197 -5.98 -11.25 -8.25
N ILE A 198 -7.29 -11.15 -8.00
CA ILE A 198 -7.98 -9.89 -7.66
C ILE A 198 -8.68 -10.03 -6.32
N LYS A 199 -8.80 -8.93 -5.59
CA LYS A 199 -9.53 -8.87 -4.32
C LYS A 199 -10.56 -7.73 -4.35
N PRO A 200 -11.66 -7.89 -5.07
CA PRO A 200 -12.74 -6.90 -5.07
C PRO A 200 -13.60 -7.04 -3.82
N ASN A 201 -14.24 -5.93 -3.42
CA ASN A 201 -15.38 -5.96 -2.51
C ASN A 201 -16.69 -6.18 -3.32
N THR A 202 -17.82 -6.26 -2.61
CA THR A 202 -19.14 -6.52 -3.25
C THR A 202 -19.59 -5.39 -4.17
N GLU A 203 -19.23 -4.15 -3.90
CA GLU A 203 -19.56 -2.98 -4.73
C GLU A 203 -18.71 -2.97 -6.00
N GLU A 204 -17.41 -3.23 -5.86
CA GLU A 204 -16.46 -3.33 -6.98
C GLU A 204 -16.76 -4.50 -7.93
N LEU A 205 -17.41 -5.58 -7.44
CA LEU A 205 -17.87 -6.68 -8.27
C LEU A 205 -19.12 -6.35 -9.08
N ALA A 206 -19.89 -5.35 -8.66
CA ALA A 206 -21.11 -4.92 -9.33
C ALA A 206 -20.86 -3.87 -10.44
N GLU A 207 -19.68 -3.31 -10.52
CA GLU A 207 -19.24 -2.34 -11.54
C GLU A 207 -18.71 -3.04 -12.81
#